data_b677fa0bcaa8b01a2dc5f828ae1a0dca
#
_entry.id   b677fa0bcaa8b01a2dc5f828ae1a0dca
#
_cell.length_a   1.000
_cell.length_b   1.000
_cell.length_c   1.000
_cell.angle_alpha   90.00
_cell.angle_beta   90.00
_cell.angle_gamma   90.00
#
_symmetry.space_group_name_H-M   'P 1'
#
loop_
_entity.id
_entity.type
_entity.pdbx_description
1 polymer ?
#
loop_
_entity_poly.entity_id
_entity_poly.type
_entity_poly.pdbx_seq_one_letter_code
_entity_poly.pdbx_strand_id
1 'polypeptide(L)'
;MTDNVSRADLALKWDLCDHCLGRVFAMVGTGLTNDERGRSARADVERERGSRGEVLPPHERCWLCGDIFDSVPRFADAVIRSLSKIEHNNFLIGTRVDPEIQEKEERLWSEVGQDTAEPIKAELNREIGKIVEAKAEKPVEFDTPDVVALVDTRFAQVDLDVSPLFIYGRYRKLVRDIPQTRWPCRMCMGKGCERCSFTGKMYQTSVQEIVGDPIQAVAEGTDHFFHGMGREDIDARMLGNGRPFVIEIREPKKRNLDLGSLENLINDSGKDRIEVIGLRPSSREEVRKTKAASPNKTYRVVVTVHGKVDEAKLNEVLQSFKRTRITQQTPVRVSHRRADLAREREIVDLHLEEIGEGSFTLVLRTEAGTYVKEFVHGDNGRTRPNLSEALGAPCEVRSLDVIEVNDDTSEE
;
A
#
# COMPACT_ATOMS: atom_id res chain seq x y z
N MET A 1 -35.32 -34.97 8.74
CA MET A 1 -34.82 -35.96 7.76
C MET A 1 -35.69 -35.98 6.48
N THR A 2 -37.03 -36.05 6.58
CA THR A 2 -37.93 -36.04 5.43
C THR A 2 -37.82 -34.82 4.52
N ASP A 3 -37.51 -33.64 5.05
CA ASP A 3 -37.38 -32.39 4.27
C ASP A 3 -36.12 -32.37 3.36
N ASN A 4 -34.99 -32.86 3.85
CA ASN A 4 -33.74 -32.90 3.06
C ASN A 4 -33.82 -33.94 1.93
N VAL A 5 -34.45 -35.06 2.13
CA VAL A 5 -34.64 -36.09 1.08
C VAL A 5 -35.56 -35.55 -0.03
N SER A 6 -36.63 -34.83 0.35
CA SER A 6 -37.53 -34.19 -0.60
C SER A 6 -36.83 -33.11 -1.41
N ARG A 7 -35.98 -32.30 -0.77
CA ARG A 7 -35.17 -31.28 -1.47
C ARG A 7 -34.13 -31.93 -2.40
N ALA A 8 -33.50 -33.04 -1.98
CA ALA A 8 -32.55 -33.76 -2.82
C ALA A 8 -33.26 -34.38 -4.03
N ASP A 9 -34.43 -34.95 -3.83
CA ASP A 9 -35.26 -35.52 -4.90
C ASP A 9 -35.70 -34.45 -5.92
N LEU A 10 -36.04 -33.28 -5.44
CA LEU A 10 -36.33 -32.12 -6.27
C LEU A 10 -35.11 -31.65 -7.07
N ALA A 11 -33.93 -31.59 -6.44
CA ALA A 11 -32.67 -31.23 -7.09
C ALA A 11 -32.27 -32.25 -8.17
N LEU A 12 -32.53 -33.54 -7.92
CA LEU A 12 -32.21 -34.63 -8.85
C LEU A 12 -33.17 -34.76 -10.06
N LYS A 13 -34.13 -33.85 -10.22
CA LYS A 13 -34.80 -33.62 -11.52
C LYS A 13 -33.81 -33.09 -12.56
N TRP A 14 -32.76 -32.44 -12.13
CA TRP A 14 -31.62 -32.08 -12.92
C TRP A 14 -30.56 -33.17 -12.81
N ASP A 15 -29.85 -33.46 -13.87
CA ASP A 15 -28.71 -34.37 -13.82
C ASP A 15 -27.54 -33.65 -13.13
N LEU A 16 -27.38 -33.83 -11.82
CA LEU A 16 -26.34 -33.22 -10.98
C LEU A 16 -25.28 -34.23 -10.60
N CYS A 17 -23.99 -33.82 -10.66
CA CYS A 17 -22.91 -34.58 -10.02
C CYS A 17 -23.01 -34.48 -8.48
N ASP A 18 -22.27 -35.33 -7.79
CA ASP A 18 -22.30 -35.38 -6.31
C ASP A 18 -21.84 -34.07 -5.66
N HIS A 19 -20.84 -33.38 -6.23
CA HIS A 19 -20.47 -32.06 -5.78
C HIS A 19 -21.64 -31.08 -5.83
N CYS A 20 -22.30 -30.95 -6.99
CA CYS A 20 -23.40 -30.00 -7.17
C CYS A 20 -24.63 -30.35 -6.32
N LEU A 21 -24.94 -31.64 -6.13
CA LEU A 21 -26.00 -32.08 -5.22
C LEU A 21 -25.62 -31.76 -3.77
N GLY A 22 -24.39 -32.12 -3.37
CA GLY A 22 -23.93 -31.93 -2.00
C GLY A 22 -23.84 -30.47 -1.58
N ARG A 23 -23.49 -29.55 -2.51
CA ARG A 23 -23.46 -28.11 -2.22
C ARG A 23 -24.83 -27.54 -1.80
N VAL A 24 -25.92 -28.12 -2.23
CA VAL A 24 -27.27 -27.72 -1.75
C VAL A 24 -27.40 -27.89 -0.23
N PHE A 25 -26.64 -28.82 0.34
CA PHE A 25 -26.64 -29.20 1.75
C PHE A 25 -25.33 -28.87 2.47
N ALA A 26 -24.49 -27.98 1.92
CA ALA A 26 -23.15 -27.71 2.45
C ALA A 26 -23.11 -27.31 3.92
N MET A 27 -24.13 -26.60 4.39
CA MET A 27 -24.24 -26.15 5.78
C MET A 27 -25.07 -27.13 6.66
N VAL A 28 -25.46 -28.28 6.13
CA VAL A 28 -26.17 -29.31 6.89
C VAL A 28 -25.17 -30.30 7.46
N GLY A 29 -25.03 -30.32 8.79
CA GLY A 29 -24.07 -31.18 9.48
C GLY A 29 -22.61 -30.73 9.28
N THR A 30 -21.68 -31.48 9.89
CA THR A 30 -20.24 -31.22 9.85
C THR A 30 -19.46 -32.49 9.48
N GLY A 31 -18.22 -32.32 8.98
CA GLY A 31 -17.28 -33.42 8.78
C GLY A 31 -17.35 -34.17 7.46
N LEU A 32 -18.26 -33.79 6.55
CA LEU A 32 -18.33 -34.34 5.19
C LEU A 32 -17.92 -33.31 4.14
N THR A 33 -17.29 -33.75 3.07
CA THR A 33 -17.10 -32.99 1.85
C THR A 33 -18.40 -32.90 1.04
N ASN A 34 -18.49 -31.98 0.06
CA ASN A 34 -19.73 -31.86 -0.70
C ASN A 34 -20.02 -33.08 -1.58
N ASP A 35 -19.00 -33.70 -2.17
CA ASP A 35 -19.16 -34.92 -2.93
C ASP A 35 -19.64 -36.08 -2.05
N GLU A 36 -19.17 -36.21 -0.80
CA GLU A 36 -19.66 -37.18 0.18
C GLU A 36 -21.12 -36.90 0.58
N ARG A 37 -21.49 -35.62 0.80
CA ARG A 37 -22.87 -35.19 1.05
C ARG A 37 -23.78 -35.54 -0.13
N GLY A 38 -23.31 -35.26 -1.33
CA GLY A 38 -24.07 -35.56 -2.55
C GLY A 38 -24.30 -37.04 -2.74
N ARG A 39 -23.27 -37.84 -2.57
CA ARG A 39 -23.39 -39.34 -2.58
C ARG A 39 -24.39 -39.84 -1.56
N SER A 40 -24.31 -39.31 -0.33
CA SER A 40 -25.27 -39.72 0.71
C SER A 40 -26.68 -39.28 0.37
N ALA A 41 -26.89 -38.06 -0.06
CA ALA A 41 -28.21 -37.55 -0.46
C ALA A 41 -28.80 -38.33 -1.63
N ARG A 42 -28.00 -38.67 -2.65
CA ARG A 42 -28.39 -39.50 -3.78
C ARG A 42 -28.82 -40.88 -3.34
N ALA A 43 -28.04 -41.55 -2.48
CA ALA A 43 -28.36 -42.87 -1.96
C ALA A 43 -29.65 -42.86 -1.13
N ASP A 44 -29.94 -41.81 -0.39
CA ASP A 44 -31.20 -41.67 0.35
C ASP A 44 -32.40 -41.52 -0.57
N VAL A 45 -32.28 -40.73 -1.66
CA VAL A 45 -33.32 -40.60 -2.68
C VAL A 45 -33.52 -41.92 -3.45
N GLU A 46 -32.45 -42.60 -3.84
CA GLU A 46 -32.56 -43.95 -4.49
C GLU A 46 -33.29 -44.92 -3.63
N ARG A 47 -33.03 -44.97 -2.32
CA ARG A 47 -33.71 -45.85 -1.37
C ARG A 47 -35.20 -45.49 -1.27
N GLU A 48 -35.54 -44.21 -1.20
CA GLU A 48 -36.92 -43.75 -1.11
C GLU A 48 -37.70 -44.05 -2.40
N ARG A 49 -37.13 -43.76 -3.58
CA ARG A 49 -37.74 -44.07 -4.89
C ARG A 49 -37.87 -45.58 -5.09
N GLY A 50 -36.83 -46.36 -4.73
CA GLY A 50 -36.86 -47.80 -4.81
C GLY A 50 -38.00 -48.45 -3.98
N SER A 51 -38.34 -47.88 -2.82
CA SER A 51 -39.48 -48.30 -2.01
C SER A 51 -40.83 -48.12 -2.73
N ARG A 52 -40.88 -47.21 -3.73
CA ARG A 52 -42.05 -46.95 -4.58
C ARG A 52 -41.98 -47.66 -5.94
N GLY A 53 -40.92 -48.44 -6.20
CA GLY A 53 -40.71 -49.11 -7.48
C GLY A 53 -40.17 -48.17 -8.59
N GLU A 54 -39.65 -46.99 -8.20
CA GLU A 54 -39.09 -46.02 -9.11
C GLU A 54 -37.54 -46.14 -9.12
N VAL A 55 -36.92 -45.82 -10.29
CA VAL A 55 -35.45 -45.88 -10.43
C VAL A 55 -34.95 -44.46 -10.76
N LEU A 56 -33.88 -44.02 -10.09
CA LEU A 56 -33.20 -42.83 -10.44
C LEU A 56 -32.41 -43.06 -11.75
N PRO A 57 -32.49 -42.21 -12.76
CA PRO A 57 -31.67 -42.36 -13.96
C PRO A 57 -30.18 -42.22 -13.63
N PRO A 58 -29.31 -42.94 -14.37
CA PRO A 58 -27.87 -42.82 -14.16
C PRO A 58 -27.40 -41.42 -14.47
N HIS A 59 -26.38 -40.95 -13.74
CA HIS A 59 -25.72 -39.68 -14.02
C HIS A 59 -24.91 -39.79 -15.32
N GLU A 60 -25.14 -38.90 -16.27
CA GLU A 60 -24.40 -38.85 -17.54
C GLU A 60 -23.44 -37.64 -17.59
N ARG A 61 -23.95 -36.43 -17.37
CA ARG A 61 -23.19 -35.18 -17.34
C ARG A 61 -23.92 -34.14 -16.50
N CYS A 62 -23.21 -33.55 -15.58
CA CYS A 62 -23.81 -32.57 -14.68
C CYS A 62 -24.41 -31.38 -15.45
N TRP A 63 -25.73 -31.25 -15.38
CA TRP A 63 -26.45 -30.15 -15.99
C TRP A 63 -25.95 -28.77 -15.53
N LEU A 64 -25.57 -28.66 -14.22
CA LEU A 64 -25.14 -27.39 -13.65
C LEU A 64 -23.72 -27.04 -14.05
N CYS A 65 -22.75 -27.91 -13.76
CA CYS A 65 -21.32 -27.58 -13.86
C CYS A 65 -20.59 -28.26 -15.04
N GLY A 66 -21.24 -29.18 -15.75
CA GLY A 66 -20.61 -29.93 -16.84
C GLY A 66 -19.39 -30.74 -16.41
N ASP A 67 -19.42 -31.24 -15.14
CA ASP A 67 -18.36 -32.03 -14.48
C ASP A 67 -17.03 -31.30 -14.30
N ILE A 68 -17.09 -29.98 -14.03
CA ILE A 68 -15.92 -29.13 -13.88
C ILE A 68 -14.97 -29.59 -12.76
N PHE A 69 -15.50 -30.31 -11.74
CA PHE A 69 -14.70 -30.80 -10.62
C PHE A 69 -13.68 -31.86 -11.04
N ASP A 70 -13.92 -32.60 -12.12
CA ASP A 70 -12.93 -33.51 -12.70
C ASP A 70 -11.68 -32.78 -13.20
N SER A 71 -11.82 -31.49 -13.49
CA SER A 71 -10.71 -30.64 -13.93
C SER A 71 -9.94 -29.96 -12.80
N VAL A 72 -10.36 -30.11 -11.54
CA VAL A 72 -9.68 -29.49 -10.37
C VAL A 72 -8.19 -29.81 -10.31
N PRO A 73 -7.72 -31.06 -10.52
CA PRO A 73 -6.28 -31.35 -10.56
C PRO A 73 -5.53 -30.57 -11.65
N ARG A 74 -6.13 -30.41 -12.85
CA ARG A 74 -5.57 -29.65 -13.96
C ARG A 74 -5.47 -28.16 -13.63
N PHE A 75 -6.47 -27.60 -12.94
CA PHE A 75 -6.46 -26.23 -12.47
C PHE A 75 -5.36 -26.00 -11.43
N ALA A 76 -5.23 -26.90 -10.46
CA ALA A 76 -4.19 -26.86 -9.44
C ALA A 76 -2.78 -26.90 -10.07
N ASP A 77 -2.55 -27.78 -11.05
CA ASP A 77 -1.28 -27.84 -11.77
C ASP A 77 -0.98 -26.58 -12.55
N ALA A 78 -1.99 -25.92 -13.14
CA ALA A 78 -1.83 -24.63 -13.81
C ALA A 78 -1.45 -23.51 -12.81
N VAL A 79 -2.08 -23.49 -11.64
CA VAL A 79 -1.74 -22.56 -10.54
C VAL A 79 -0.31 -22.76 -10.10
N ILE A 80 0.11 -23.99 -9.81
CA ILE A 80 1.47 -24.29 -9.36
C ILE A 80 2.52 -23.84 -10.39
N ARG A 81 2.29 -24.11 -11.68
CA ARG A 81 3.17 -23.61 -12.76
C ARG A 81 3.24 -22.08 -12.83
N SER A 82 2.17 -21.37 -12.49
CA SER A 82 2.16 -19.91 -12.48
C SER A 82 2.86 -19.37 -11.24
N LEU A 83 2.56 -19.92 -10.06
CA LEU A 83 3.17 -19.54 -8.78
C LEU A 83 4.67 -19.81 -8.72
N SER A 84 5.19 -20.82 -9.43
CA SER A 84 6.63 -21.14 -9.46
C SER A 84 7.49 -20.05 -10.10
N LYS A 85 6.88 -19.07 -10.78
CA LYS A 85 7.59 -17.95 -11.43
C LYS A 85 7.87 -16.78 -10.49
N ILE A 86 7.31 -16.79 -9.29
CA ILE A 86 7.43 -15.72 -8.30
C ILE A 86 7.67 -16.27 -6.90
N GLU A 87 8.42 -15.55 -6.10
CA GLU A 87 8.53 -15.83 -4.66
C GLU A 87 7.25 -15.40 -3.95
N HIS A 88 6.75 -16.27 -3.10
CA HIS A 88 5.59 -16.01 -2.23
C HIS A 88 5.69 -16.91 -1.00
N ASN A 89 5.18 -16.47 0.14
CA ASN A 89 5.16 -17.25 1.38
C ASN A 89 3.80 -17.91 1.60
N ASN A 90 2.76 -17.32 1.03
CA ASN A 90 1.37 -17.76 1.10
C ASN A 90 0.63 -17.35 -0.18
N PHE A 91 -0.57 -17.88 -0.36
CA PHE A 91 -1.38 -17.59 -1.54
C PHE A 91 -2.88 -17.66 -1.24
N LEU A 92 -3.69 -17.16 -2.18
CA LEU A 92 -5.14 -17.35 -2.21
C LEU A 92 -5.56 -17.80 -3.60
N ILE A 93 -6.57 -18.69 -3.66
CA ILE A 93 -7.19 -19.08 -4.93
C ILE A 93 -8.47 -18.29 -5.15
N GLY A 94 -8.62 -17.78 -6.35
CA GLY A 94 -9.87 -17.26 -6.88
C GLY A 94 -10.23 -17.98 -8.17
N THR A 95 -11.52 -18.11 -8.47
CA THR A 95 -12.00 -18.68 -9.74
C THR A 95 -12.91 -17.71 -10.48
N ARG A 96 -12.74 -17.66 -11.79
CA ARG A 96 -13.66 -17.03 -12.74
C ARG A 96 -14.42 -18.13 -13.44
N VAL A 97 -15.64 -18.39 -12.95
CA VAL A 97 -16.53 -19.43 -13.47
C VAL A 97 -17.35 -18.86 -14.65
N ASP A 98 -17.71 -19.72 -15.61
CA ASP A 98 -18.59 -19.35 -16.73
C ASP A 98 -19.91 -18.77 -16.21
N PRO A 99 -20.38 -17.62 -16.72
CA PRO A 99 -21.67 -17.05 -16.34
C PRO A 99 -22.85 -18.02 -16.46
N GLU A 100 -22.85 -18.89 -17.48
CA GLU A 100 -23.89 -19.89 -17.64
C GLU A 100 -24.01 -20.84 -16.44
N ILE A 101 -22.89 -21.22 -15.85
CA ILE A 101 -22.88 -22.04 -14.63
C ILE A 101 -23.49 -21.29 -13.43
N GLN A 102 -23.24 -20.00 -13.34
CA GLN A 102 -23.80 -19.17 -12.26
C GLN A 102 -25.33 -19.00 -12.44
N GLU A 103 -25.80 -18.78 -13.67
CA GLU A 103 -27.24 -18.70 -13.97
C GLU A 103 -27.94 -20.02 -13.65
N LYS A 104 -27.34 -21.17 -13.99
CA LYS A 104 -27.88 -22.49 -13.64
C LYS A 104 -27.89 -22.72 -12.12
N GLU A 105 -26.88 -22.26 -11.41
CA GLU A 105 -26.82 -22.34 -9.95
C GLU A 105 -27.95 -21.52 -9.31
N GLU A 106 -28.16 -20.29 -9.73
CA GLU A 106 -29.25 -19.43 -9.24
C GLU A 106 -30.63 -20.08 -9.54
N ARG A 107 -30.78 -20.67 -10.71
CA ARG A 107 -32.02 -21.37 -11.07
C ARG A 107 -32.27 -22.58 -10.18
N LEU A 108 -31.24 -23.40 -9.94
CA LEU A 108 -31.37 -24.54 -9.02
C LEU A 108 -31.79 -24.06 -7.63
N TRP A 109 -31.14 -23.02 -7.10
CA TRP A 109 -31.42 -22.50 -5.76
C TRP A 109 -32.82 -21.88 -5.63
N SER A 110 -33.35 -21.30 -6.71
CA SER A 110 -34.73 -20.80 -6.72
C SER A 110 -35.77 -21.91 -6.51
N GLU A 111 -35.44 -23.13 -6.93
CA GLU A 111 -36.33 -24.30 -6.78
C GLU A 111 -36.14 -25.04 -5.49
N VAL A 112 -34.87 -25.23 -5.04
CA VAL A 112 -34.56 -26.08 -3.87
C VAL A 112 -34.25 -25.30 -2.59
N GLY A 113 -34.15 -23.97 -2.67
CA GLY A 113 -33.72 -23.08 -1.58
C GLY A 113 -32.19 -22.96 -1.48
N GLN A 114 -31.75 -21.80 -1.00
CA GLN A 114 -30.30 -21.45 -0.90
C GLN A 114 -29.75 -21.41 0.52
N ASP A 115 -30.58 -21.51 1.55
CA ASP A 115 -30.21 -21.22 2.95
C ASP A 115 -29.06 -22.09 3.48
N THR A 116 -28.89 -23.28 2.92
CA THR A 116 -27.84 -24.22 3.30
C THR A 116 -26.81 -24.47 2.19
N ALA A 117 -26.94 -23.73 1.08
CA ALA A 117 -26.14 -23.96 -0.12
C ALA A 117 -24.78 -23.24 -0.06
N GLU A 118 -23.79 -23.80 -0.72
CA GLU A 118 -22.48 -23.20 -0.97
C GLU A 118 -22.31 -22.86 -2.44
N PRO A 119 -21.86 -21.64 -2.80
CA PRO A 119 -21.56 -21.28 -4.18
C PRO A 119 -20.47 -22.16 -4.80
N ILE A 120 -20.59 -22.50 -6.08
CA ILE A 120 -19.61 -23.31 -6.82
C ILE A 120 -18.20 -22.72 -6.76
N LYS A 121 -18.10 -21.38 -6.79
CA LYS A 121 -16.82 -20.66 -6.66
C LYS A 121 -16.11 -20.99 -5.32
N ALA A 122 -16.87 -21.05 -4.23
CA ALA A 122 -16.30 -21.32 -2.91
C ALA A 122 -15.71 -22.73 -2.84
N GLU A 123 -16.44 -23.73 -3.36
CA GLU A 123 -15.95 -25.10 -3.40
C GLU A 123 -14.75 -25.25 -4.35
N LEU A 124 -14.81 -24.70 -5.55
CA LEU A 124 -13.70 -24.74 -6.51
C LEU A 124 -12.43 -24.12 -5.91
N ASN A 125 -12.56 -22.91 -5.31
CA ASN A 125 -11.42 -22.26 -4.65
C ASN A 125 -10.83 -23.15 -3.56
N ARG A 126 -11.66 -23.75 -2.74
CA ARG A 126 -11.23 -24.66 -1.66
C ARG A 126 -10.57 -25.93 -2.18
N GLU A 127 -11.16 -26.60 -3.15
CA GLU A 127 -10.61 -27.87 -3.65
C GLU A 127 -9.31 -27.68 -4.45
N ILE A 128 -9.22 -26.60 -5.26
CA ILE A 128 -7.97 -26.21 -5.91
C ILE A 128 -6.93 -25.85 -4.85
N GLY A 129 -7.33 -25.02 -3.86
CA GLY A 129 -6.44 -24.57 -2.78
C GLY A 129 -5.80 -25.72 -2.00
N LYS A 130 -6.58 -26.72 -1.61
CA LYS A 130 -6.08 -27.92 -0.91
C LYS A 130 -4.96 -28.65 -1.70
N ILE A 131 -5.15 -28.83 -3.01
CA ILE A 131 -4.14 -29.51 -3.84
C ILE A 131 -2.89 -28.64 -3.97
N VAL A 132 -3.06 -27.32 -4.17
CA VAL A 132 -1.93 -26.39 -4.31
C VAL A 132 -1.16 -26.32 -2.99
N GLU A 133 -1.84 -26.18 -1.85
CA GLU A 133 -1.23 -26.13 -0.52
C GLU A 133 -0.40 -27.37 -0.24
N ALA A 134 -0.96 -28.55 -0.51
CA ALA A 134 -0.28 -29.83 -0.31
C ALA A 134 0.96 -30.02 -1.21
N LYS A 135 0.91 -29.53 -2.47
CA LYS A 135 2.01 -29.70 -3.43
C LYS A 135 3.06 -28.60 -3.34
N ALA A 136 2.66 -27.36 -3.02
CA ALA A 136 3.57 -26.22 -2.93
C ALA A 136 4.18 -26.05 -1.53
N GLU A 137 3.65 -26.76 -0.52
CA GLU A 137 4.06 -26.65 0.90
C GLU A 137 4.00 -25.21 1.43
N LYS A 138 2.98 -24.45 0.99
CA LYS A 138 2.75 -23.07 1.38
C LYS A 138 1.29 -22.87 1.80
N PRO A 139 1.03 -22.15 2.90
CA PRO A 139 -0.32 -22.00 3.44
C PRO A 139 -1.21 -21.10 2.55
N VAL A 140 -2.50 -21.37 2.61
CA VAL A 140 -3.54 -20.45 2.12
C VAL A 140 -3.71 -19.31 3.11
N GLU A 141 -3.74 -18.05 2.61
CA GLU A 141 -3.94 -16.82 3.40
C GLU A 141 -5.14 -16.04 2.85
N PHE A 142 -6.12 -15.74 3.71
CA PHE A 142 -7.38 -15.12 3.30
C PHE A 142 -7.37 -13.59 3.39
N ASP A 143 -6.63 -13.01 4.35
CA ASP A 143 -6.69 -11.58 4.64
C ASP A 143 -5.64 -10.79 3.84
N THR A 144 -4.40 -11.25 3.85
CA THR A 144 -3.26 -10.53 3.26
C THR A 144 -2.36 -11.46 2.43
N PRO A 145 -2.91 -12.12 1.40
CA PRO A 145 -2.13 -13.04 0.58
C PRO A 145 -1.02 -12.31 -0.18
N ASP A 146 0.15 -12.95 -0.29
CA ASP A 146 1.24 -12.48 -1.14
C ASP A 146 0.86 -12.47 -2.61
N VAL A 147 -0.02 -13.42 -2.99
CA VAL A 147 -0.52 -13.52 -4.36
C VAL A 147 -1.91 -14.18 -4.39
N VAL A 148 -2.80 -13.65 -5.21
CA VAL A 148 -4.06 -14.28 -5.56
C VAL A 148 -3.91 -14.93 -6.94
N ALA A 149 -4.08 -16.25 -7.02
CA ALA A 149 -4.11 -16.97 -8.30
C ALA A 149 -5.57 -17.09 -8.78
N LEU A 150 -5.93 -16.30 -9.78
CA LEU A 150 -7.26 -16.27 -10.36
C LEU A 150 -7.33 -17.21 -11.56
N VAL A 151 -8.05 -18.32 -11.40
CA VAL A 151 -8.23 -19.36 -12.42
C VAL A 151 -9.44 -19.07 -13.28
N ASP A 152 -9.26 -18.86 -14.58
CA ASP A 152 -10.37 -18.91 -15.55
C ASP A 152 -10.66 -20.37 -15.89
N THR A 153 -11.81 -20.85 -15.42
CA THR A 153 -12.15 -22.28 -15.50
C THR A 153 -12.48 -22.75 -16.92
N ARG A 154 -12.80 -21.84 -17.84
CA ARG A 154 -13.09 -22.18 -19.25
C ARG A 154 -11.84 -22.57 -20.02
N PHE A 155 -10.73 -21.90 -19.73
CA PHE A 155 -9.50 -22.05 -20.48
C PHE A 155 -8.35 -22.67 -19.65
N ALA A 156 -8.57 -22.88 -18.37
CA ALA A 156 -7.53 -23.27 -17.40
C ALA A 156 -6.34 -22.29 -17.41
N GLN A 157 -6.61 -21.00 -17.66
CA GLN A 157 -5.63 -19.92 -17.56
C GLN A 157 -5.59 -19.37 -16.15
N VAL A 158 -4.41 -18.92 -15.72
CA VAL A 158 -4.21 -18.36 -14.38
C VAL A 158 -3.59 -16.98 -14.49
N ASP A 159 -4.32 -15.99 -14.00
CA ASP A 159 -3.82 -14.63 -13.78
C ASP A 159 -3.32 -14.51 -12.34
N LEU A 160 -2.16 -13.90 -12.14
CA LEU A 160 -1.62 -13.65 -10.80
C LEU A 160 -1.82 -12.18 -10.44
N ASP A 161 -2.53 -11.93 -9.34
CA ASP A 161 -2.57 -10.62 -8.67
C ASP A 161 -1.57 -10.63 -7.52
N VAL A 162 -0.39 -10.02 -7.77
CA VAL A 162 0.75 -10.06 -6.84
C VAL A 162 0.68 -8.86 -5.93
N SER A 163 0.54 -9.10 -4.64
CA SER A 163 0.52 -8.06 -3.60
C SER A 163 1.84 -7.29 -3.57
N PRO A 164 1.80 -5.96 -3.45
CA PRO A 164 3.00 -5.16 -3.35
C PRO A 164 3.87 -5.56 -2.16
N LEU A 165 5.18 -5.35 -2.30
CA LEU A 165 6.14 -5.44 -1.19
C LEU A 165 6.30 -4.05 -0.58
N PHE A 166 6.27 -3.96 0.75
CA PHE A 166 6.47 -2.73 1.50
C PHE A 166 7.74 -2.82 2.34
N ILE A 167 8.58 -1.78 2.26
CA ILE A 167 9.81 -1.67 3.04
C ILE A 167 9.84 -0.30 3.70
N TYR A 168 9.96 -0.28 5.03
CA TYR A 168 10.16 0.92 5.82
C TYR A 168 11.64 1.25 5.92
N GLY A 169 11.97 2.53 6.05
CA GLY A 169 13.28 3.03 6.39
C GLY A 169 13.25 4.52 6.74
N ARG A 170 14.41 5.07 7.01
CA ARG A 170 14.61 6.51 7.17
C ARG A 170 15.64 6.98 6.15
N TYR A 171 15.49 8.19 5.61
CA TYR A 171 16.49 8.76 4.72
C TYR A 171 16.99 10.10 5.23
N ARG A 172 18.27 10.35 5.02
CA ARG A 172 18.89 11.68 5.07
C ARG A 172 19.11 12.17 3.66
N LYS A 173 18.82 13.44 3.41
CA LYS A 173 19.15 14.15 2.16
C LYS A 173 20.26 15.14 2.46
N LEU A 174 21.48 14.84 2.01
CA LEU A 174 22.69 15.57 2.35
C LEU A 174 22.92 16.78 1.44
N VAL A 175 22.27 16.78 0.27
CA VAL A 175 22.38 17.83 -0.74
C VAL A 175 21.06 18.56 -0.94
N ARG A 176 21.13 19.76 -1.53
CA ARG A 176 19.99 20.53 -2.00
C ARG A 176 19.66 20.19 -3.45
N ASP A 177 18.56 20.72 -3.97
CA ASP A 177 18.13 20.62 -5.36
C ASP A 177 17.73 19.21 -5.85
N ILE A 178 17.58 18.26 -4.94
CA ILE A 178 16.99 16.94 -5.20
C ILE A 178 15.56 16.91 -4.62
N PRO A 179 14.51 16.64 -5.44
CA PRO A 179 13.15 16.46 -4.95
C PRO A 179 12.99 15.12 -4.21
N GLN A 180 12.03 15.06 -3.30
CA GLN A 180 11.71 13.80 -2.59
C GLN A 180 11.20 12.72 -3.54
N THR A 181 10.31 13.09 -4.47
CA THR A 181 9.68 12.15 -5.41
C THR A 181 9.99 12.54 -6.85
N ARG A 182 9.84 11.59 -7.78
CA ARG A 182 9.92 11.84 -9.22
C ARG A 182 8.95 12.94 -9.65
N TRP A 183 9.42 13.90 -10.43
CA TRP A 183 8.60 14.94 -11.04
C TRP A 183 8.60 14.77 -12.56
N PRO A 184 7.47 14.34 -13.15
CA PRO A 184 7.37 14.26 -14.60
C PRO A 184 7.46 15.64 -15.23
N CYS A 185 8.02 15.70 -16.42
CA CYS A 185 8.08 16.94 -17.20
C CYS A 185 6.66 17.43 -17.48
N ARG A 186 6.38 18.70 -17.14
CA ARG A 186 5.04 19.29 -17.29
C ARG A 186 4.58 19.41 -18.75
N MET A 187 5.52 19.47 -19.71
CA MET A 187 5.18 19.58 -21.13
C MET A 187 4.78 18.23 -21.75
N CYS A 188 5.52 17.17 -21.50
CA CYS A 188 5.29 15.86 -22.11
C CYS A 188 4.67 14.84 -21.17
N MET A 189 4.37 15.22 -19.92
CA MET A 189 3.78 14.34 -18.90
C MET A 189 4.54 13.03 -18.71
N GLY A 190 5.89 13.10 -18.79
CA GLY A 190 6.77 11.95 -18.62
C GLY A 190 7.16 11.20 -19.90
N LYS A 191 6.59 11.57 -21.07
CA LYS A 191 6.85 10.87 -22.35
C LYS A 191 8.22 11.14 -22.97
N GLY A 192 8.91 12.20 -22.54
CA GLY A 192 10.13 12.71 -23.14
C GLY A 192 9.84 13.79 -24.22
N CYS A 193 10.55 14.91 -24.17
CA CYS A 193 10.51 15.98 -25.18
C CYS A 193 11.83 16.76 -25.12
N GLU A 194 12.06 17.65 -26.10
CA GLU A 194 13.26 18.49 -26.16
C GLU A 194 13.49 19.31 -24.89
N ARG A 195 12.43 19.88 -24.28
CA ARG A 195 12.53 20.66 -23.04
C ARG A 195 13.13 19.89 -21.87
N CYS A 196 12.89 18.60 -21.76
CA CYS A 196 13.44 17.75 -20.73
C CYS A 196 14.60 16.87 -21.23
N SER A 197 15.17 17.19 -22.37
CA SER A 197 16.23 16.41 -23.02
C SER A 197 15.83 14.92 -23.15
N PHE A 198 14.57 14.70 -23.50
CA PHE A 198 13.94 13.37 -23.70
C PHE A 198 13.91 12.47 -22.45
N THR A 199 14.29 12.98 -21.27
CA THR A 199 14.26 12.22 -20.01
C THR A 199 12.84 12.01 -19.45
N GLY A 200 11.87 12.82 -19.87
CA GLY A 200 10.52 12.85 -19.30
C GLY A 200 10.44 13.47 -17.90
N LYS A 201 11.56 13.94 -17.34
CA LYS A 201 11.69 14.40 -15.95
C LYS A 201 12.01 15.88 -15.87
N MET A 202 11.62 16.53 -14.74
CA MET A 202 12.02 17.90 -14.42
C MET A 202 13.37 17.99 -13.70
N TYR A 203 13.74 16.96 -12.97
CA TYR A 203 15.00 16.81 -12.24
C TYR A 203 15.66 15.49 -12.64
N GLN A 204 16.97 15.43 -12.66
CA GLN A 204 17.72 14.24 -13.09
C GLN A 204 17.43 13.03 -12.20
N THR A 205 17.29 13.27 -10.90
CA THR A 205 17.01 12.22 -9.91
C THR A 205 16.15 12.76 -8.76
N SER A 206 15.70 11.87 -7.90
CA SER A 206 14.93 12.12 -6.67
C SER A 206 15.35 11.17 -5.57
N VAL A 207 15.00 11.47 -4.31
CA VAL A 207 15.17 10.52 -3.20
C VAL A 207 14.49 9.19 -3.53
N GLN A 208 13.26 9.27 -4.07
CA GLN A 208 12.50 8.09 -4.49
C GLN A 208 13.28 7.20 -5.47
N GLU A 209 13.95 7.77 -6.46
CA GLU A 209 14.68 7.00 -7.48
C GLU A 209 15.98 6.42 -6.91
N ILE A 210 16.73 7.20 -6.13
CA ILE A 210 17.98 6.71 -5.52
C ILE A 210 17.71 5.53 -4.60
N VAL A 211 16.59 5.57 -3.85
CA VAL A 211 16.20 4.50 -2.92
C VAL A 211 15.46 3.36 -3.64
N GLY A 212 14.52 3.71 -4.51
CA GLY A 212 13.57 2.77 -5.08
C GLY A 212 14.10 1.95 -6.25
N ASP A 213 14.90 2.55 -7.14
CA ASP A 213 15.40 1.84 -8.33
C ASP A 213 16.25 0.61 -7.96
N PRO A 214 17.19 0.65 -6.98
CA PRO A 214 17.92 -0.54 -6.55
C PRO A 214 17.01 -1.62 -5.94
N ILE A 215 16.04 -1.22 -5.10
CA ILE A 215 15.10 -2.17 -4.47
C ILE A 215 14.22 -2.82 -5.53
N GLN A 216 13.67 -2.04 -6.46
CA GLN A 216 12.85 -2.54 -7.57
C GLN A 216 13.64 -3.53 -8.43
N ALA A 217 14.91 -3.22 -8.75
CA ALA A 217 15.76 -4.08 -9.55
C ALA A 217 16.00 -5.44 -8.87
N VAL A 218 16.31 -5.45 -7.56
CA VAL A 218 16.55 -6.70 -6.81
C VAL A 218 15.25 -7.49 -6.61
N ALA A 219 14.13 -6.79 -6.35
CA ALA A 219 12.81 -7.42 -6.23
C ALA A 219 12.22 -7.87 -7.58
N GLU A 220 12.83 -7.48 -8.69
CA GLU A 220 12.29 -7.67 -10.05
C GLU A 220 10.85 -7.16 -10.19
N GLY A 221 10.57 -6.00 -9.56
CA GLY A 221 9.26 -5.35 -9.58
C GLY A 221 9.04 -4.49 -10.82
N THR A 222 7.79 -4.12 -11.09
CA THR A 222 7.41 -3.33 -12.28
C THR A 222 7.50 -1.83 -12.07
N ASP A 223 7.28 -1.34 -10.84
CA ASP A 223 7.37 0.07 -10.45
C ASP A 223 7.54 0.20 -8.94
N HIS A 224 7.82 1.43 -8.47
CA HIS A 224 7.89 1.73 -7.05
C HIS A 224 7.26 3.08 -6.70
N PHE A 225 6.69 3.16 -5.48
CA PHE A 225 6.07 4.37 -4.94
C PHE A 225 6.64 4.71 -3.57
N PHE A 226 6.91 6.01 -3.37
CA PHE A 226 7.53 6.50 -2.14
C PHE A 226 6.51 7.21 -1.25
N HIS A 227 6.39 6.76 -0.02
CA HIS A 227 5.44 7.28 0.96
C HIS A 227 6.21 7.86 2.16
N GLY A 228 6.52 9.14 2.10
CA GLY A 228 7.28 9.83 3.17
C GLY A 228 6.38 10.38 4.27
N MET A 229 6.90 10.42 5.51
CA MET A 229 6.30 11.14 6.63
C MET A 229 6.49 12.64 6.47
N GLY A 230 5.62 13.25 5.67
CA GLY A 230 5.77 14.63 5.21
C GLY A 230 6.81 14.79 4.12
N ARG A 231 7.14 16.05 3.82
CA ARG A 231 8.02 16.43 2.71
C ARG A 231 8.78 17.70 3.04
N GLU A 232 10.05 17.75 2.69
CA GLU A 232 10.87 18.97 2.69
C GLU A 232 10.82 19.66 1.33
N ASP A 233 11.20 20.96 1.32
CA ASP A 233 11.43 21.70 0.09
C ASP A 233 12.67 21.16 -0.65
N ILE A 234 12.74 21.35 -1.96
CA ILE A 234 13.83 20.86 -2.81
C ILE A 234 15.18 21.41 -2.34
N ASP A 235 15.21 22.70 -1.98
CA ASP A 235 16.36 23.44 -1.50
C ASP A 235 16.69 23.24 -0.01
N ALA A 236 15.94 22.38 0.69
CA ALA A 236 16.23 22.00 2.06
C ALA A 236 16.95 20.66 2.14
N ARG A 237 17.89 20.51 3.08
CA ARG A 237 18.45 19.20 3.45
C ARG A 237 17.56 18.53 4.48
N MET A 238 17.67 17.20 4.58
CA MET A 238 17.06 16.37 5.62
C MET A 238 18.18 15.66 6.36
N LEU A 239 18.46 16.06 7.57
CA LEU A 239 19.61 15.60 8.38
C LEU A 239 19.14 14.85 9.65
N GLY A 240 20.00 14.79 10.66
CA GLY A 240 19.72 14.25 11.99
C GLY A 240 19.28 12.80 11.96
N ASN A 241 18.13 12.50 12.57
CA ASN A 241 17.57 11.14 12.60
C ASN A 241 16.96 10.67 11.28
N GLY A 242 16.99 11.50 10.22
CA GLY A 242 16.39 11.19 8.92
C GLY A 242 14.86 11.26 8.95
N ARG A 243 14.26 11.18 7.77
CA ARG A 243 12.81 11.17 7.60
C ARG A 243 12.30 9.76 7.39
N PRO A 244 11.29 9.29 8.14
CA PRO A 244 10.62 8.02 7.89
C PRO A 244 9.98 7.96 6.50
N PHE A 245 10.06 6.81 5.87
CA PHE A 245 9.36 6.50 4.64
C PHE A 245 8.97 5.02 4.58
N VAL A 246 7.99 4.72 3.75
CA VAL A 246 7.72 3.37 3.26
C VAL A 246 7.85 3.40 1.74
N ILE A 247 8.59 2.46 1.17
CA ILE A 247 8.60 2.25 -0.27
C ILE A 247 7.74 1.03 -0.61
N GLU A 248 6.89 1.20 -1.63
CA GLU A 248 6.01 0.17 -2.17
C GLU A 248 6.59 -0.28 -3.50
N ILE A 249 6.88 -1.59 -3.65
CA ILE A 249 7.31 -2.20 -4.91
C ILE A 249 6.14 -2.97 -5.49
N ARG A 250 5.76 -2.68 -6.72
CA ARG A 250 4.66 -3.35 -7.42
C ARG A 250 5.10 -4.61 -8.11
N GLU A 251 4.22 -5.61 -8.07
CA GLU A 251 4.38 -6.90 -8.75
C GLU A 251 5.78 -7.51 -8.56
N PRO A 252 6.29 -7.58 -7.31
CA PRO A 252 7.63 -8.12 -7.06
C PRO A 252 7.65 -9.61 -7.42
N LYS A 253 8.70 -10.04 -8.13
CA LYS A 253 8.96 -11.47 -8.33
C LYS A 253 9.78 -12.08 -7.19
N LYS A 254 10.51 -11.24 -6.45
CA LYS A 254 11.30 -11.63 -5.27
C LYS A 254 10.83 -10.82 -4.07
N ARG A 255 10.62 -11.50 -2.95
CA ARG A 255 10.10 -10.90 -1.71
C ARG A 255 11.07 -11.03 -0.54
N ASN A 256 11.87 -12.09 -0.52
CA ASN A 256 12.83 -12.38 0.54
C ASN A 256 14.14 -11.66 0.25
N LEU A 257 14.15 -10.34 0.47
CA LEU A 257 15.29 -9.47 0.17
C LEU A 257 16.22 -9.37 1.37
N ASP A 258 17.54 -9.40 1.11
CA ASP A 258 18.54 -9.02 2.10
C ASP A 258 18.56 -7.49 2.22
N LEU A 259 17.82 -6.97 3.21
CA LEU A 259 17.66 -5.53 3.42
C LEU A 259 18.95 -4.86 3.90
N GLY A 260 19.84 -5.59 4.59
CA GLY A 260 21.15 -5.06 4.97
C GLY A 260 22.07 -4.81 3.76
N SER A 261 22.14 -5.78 2.86
CA SER A 261 22.87 -5.62 1.59
C SER A 261 22.26 -4.54 0.71
N LEU A 262 20.93 -4.41 0.68
CA LEU A 262 20.23 -3.35 -0.06
C LEU A 262 20.50 -1.96 0.52
N GLU A 263 20.52 -1.81 1.85
CA GLU A 263 20.86 -0.55 2.52
C GLU A 263 22.28 -0.10 2.13
N ASN A 264 23.25 -1.02 2.17
CA ASN A 264 24.62 -0.74 1.73
C ASN A 264 24.67 -0.34 0.26
N LEU A 265 23.98 -1.08 -0.63
CA LEU A 265 23.93 -0.78 -2.06
C LEU A 265 23.35 0.61 -2.35
N ILE A 266 22.27 0.97 -1.67
CA ILE A 266 21.64 2.29 -1.80
C ILE A 266 22.59 3.38 -1.32
N ASN A 267 23.24 3.18 -0.16
CA ASN A 267 24.16 4.16 0.43
C ASN A 267 25.42 4.35 -0.42
N ASP A 268 25.93 3.29 -1.02
CA ASP A 268 27.06 3.38 -1.96
C ASP A 268 26.69 4.14 -3.24
N SER A 269 25.53 3.83 -3.84
CA SER A 269 25.05 4.51 -5.05
C SER A 269 24.59 5.96 -4.79
N GLY A 270 24.06 6.21 -3.60
CA GLY A 270 23.60 7.50 -3.11
C GLY A 270 24.66 8.35 -2.42
N LYS A 271 25.93 7.88 -2.37
CA LYS A 271 27.03 8.50 -1.63
C LYS A 271 27.07 10.01 -1.78
N ASP A 272 27.25 10.71 -0.67
CA ASP A 272 27.28 12.18 -0.52
C ASP A 272 25.97 12.91 -0.92
N ARG A 273 24.93 12.17 -1.32
CA ARG A 273 23.62 12.74 -1.70
C ARG A 273 22.51 12.30 -0.78
N ILE A 274 22.37 10.99 -0.58
CA ILE A 274 21.31 10.36 0.22
C ILE A 274 21.95 9.26 1.07
N GLU A 275 21.47 9.14 2.30
CA GLU A 275 21.78 8.03 3.20
C GLU A 275 20.48 7.41 3.66
N VAL A 276 20.39 6.09 3.61
CA VAL A 276 19.24 5.32 4.11
C VAL A 276 19.65 4.54 5.35
N ILE A 277 18.75 4.43 6.32
CA ILE A 277 19.02 3.83 7.63
C ILE A 277 17.82 2.98 8.03
N GLY A 278 18.09 1.77 8.53
CA GLY A 278 17.12 0.91 9.21
C GLY A 278 16.05 0.37 8.26
N LEU A 279 16.44 -0.16 7.11
CA LEU A 279 15.50 -0.85 6.23
C LEU A 279 14.95 -2.10 6.91
N ARG A 280 13.62 -2.21 6.93
CA ARG A 280 12.90 -3.37 7.48
C ARG A 280 11.63 -3.66 6.71
N PRO A 281 11.06 -4.88 6.79
CA PRO A 281 9.76 -5.18 6.23
C PRO A 281 8.66 -4.26 6.79
N SER A 282 7.67 -3.98 5.97
CA SER A 282 6.57 -3.08 6.30
C SER A 282 5.24 -3.56 5.69
N SER A 283 4.18 -2.78 5.86
CA SER A 283 2.84 -3.12 5.43
C SER A 283 2.07 -1.92 4.87
N ARG A 284 0.96 -2.20 4.20
CA ARG A 284 0.01 -1.18 3.74
C ARG A 284 -0.57 -0.35 4.89
N GLU A 285 -0.70 -0.94 6.07
CA GLU A 285 -1.14 -0.22 7.25
C GLU A 285 -0.11 0.82 7.70
N GLU A 286 1.19 0.45 7.69
CA GLU A 286 2.26 1.39 8.03
C GLU A 286 2.36 2.54 7.01
N VAL A 287 2.06 2.31 5.73
CA VAL A 287 1.90 3.40 4.75
C VAL A 287 0.82 4.40 5.20
N ARG A 288 -0.32 3.91 5.69
CA ARG A 288 -1.40 4.78 6.19
C ARG A 288 -0.95 5.57 7.42
N LYS A 289 -0.31 4.91 8.39
CA LYS A 289 0.25 5.53 9.60
C LYS A 289 1.29 6.60 9.23
N THR A 290 2.24 6.29 8.36
CA THR A 290 3.28 7.22 7.87
C THR A 290 2.69 8.46 7.22
N LYS A 291 1.64 8.31 6.40
CA LYS A 291 0.96 9.46 5.75
C LYS A 291 0.12 10.29 6.70
N ALA A 292 -0.50 9.68 7.70
CA ALA A 292 -1.35 10.35 8.68
C ALA A 292 -0.54 11.06 9.78
N ALA A 293 0.68 10.61 10.03
CA ALA A 293 1.55 11.17 11.07
C ALA A 293 1.87 12.65 10.80
N SER A 294 1.82 13.43 11.85
CA SER A 294 2.09 14.87 11.83
C SER A 294 3.06 15.26 12.95
N PRO A 295 4.28 14.69 12.99
CA PRO A 295 5.25 14.96 14.02
C PRO A 295 5.75 16.39 13.98
N ASN A 296 6.12 16.94 15.13
CA ASN A 296 6.90 18.16 15.21
C ASN A 296 8.24 18.00 14.48
N LYS A 297 8.82 19.09 14.03
CA LYS A 297 10.09 19.08 13.33
C LYS A 297 11.01 20.15 13.88
N THR A 298 12.28 19.81 13.99
CA THR A 298 13.34 20.75 14.35
C THR A 298 14.13 21.14 13.10
N TYR A 299 14.34 22.42 12.95
CA TYR A 299 15.01 23.00 11.79
C TYR A 299 16.23 23.79 12.25
N ARG A 300 17.30 23.78 11.45
CA ARG A 300 18.37 24.75 11.48
C ARG A 300 18.16 25.73 10.34
N VAL A 301 18.05 27.01 10.67
CA VAL A 301 17.70 28.07 9.74
C VAL A 301 18.75 29.15 9.76
N VAL A 302 19.44 29.39 8.65
CA VAL A 302 20.33 30.55 8.50
C VAL A 302 19.52 31.70 7.93
N VAL A 303 19.46 32.78 8.68
CA VAL A 303 18.67 33.97 8.37
C VAL A 303 19.65 35.13 8.04
N THR A 304 19.43 35.76 6.88
CA THR A 304 20.04 37.06 6.55
C THR A 304 19.14 38.18 7.05
N VAL A 305 19.70 39.18 7.68
CA VAL A 305 18.97 40.34 8.18
C VAL A 305 19.45 41.63 7.45
N HIS A 306 18.51 42.38 6.94
CA HIS A 306 18.81 43.69 6.28
C HIS A 306 18.70 44.83 7.29
N GLY A 307 19.79 45.06 8.03
CA GLY A 307 19.89 46.06 9.09
C GLY A 307 20.79 45.60 10.23
N LYS A 308 20.91 46.46 11.26
CA LYS A 308 21.62 46.08 12.48
C LYS A 308 20.64 45.51 13.47
N VAL A 309 20.93 44.30 13.91
CA VAL A 309 20.18 43.63 14.99
C VAL A 309 21.14 43.45 16.17
N ASP A 310 20.74 43.96 17.31
CA ASP A 310 21.42 43.76 18.57
C ASP A 310 21.13 42.33 19.10
N GLU A 311 22.15 41.67 19.60
CA GLU A 311 22.05 40.31 20.09
C GLU A 311 21.04 40.16 21.26
N ALA A 312 21.04 41.19 22.17
CA ALA A 312 20.12 41.18 23.31
C ALA A 312 18.66 41.28 22.83
N LYS A 313 18.38 42.18 21.86
CA LYS A 313 17.06 42.32 21.24
C LYS A 313 16.66 41.04 20.49
N LEU A 314 17.60 40.44 19.75
CA LEU A 314 17.34 39.14 19.05
C LEU A 314 16.91 38.07 20.04
N ASN A 315 17.66 37.88 21.12
CA ASN A 315 17.34 36.89 22.15
C ASN A 315 15.97 37.17 22.81
N GLU A 316 15.63 38.43 23.10
CA GLU A 316 14.32 38.83 23.65
C GLU A 316 13.18 38.41 22.69
N VAL A 317 13.32 38.77 21.40
CA VAL A 317 12.34 38.43 20.37
C VAL A 317 12.20 36.90 20.24
N LEU A 318 13.32 36.19 20.21
CA LEU A 318 13.24 34.72 20.12
C LEU A 318 12.53 34.10 21.33
N GLN A 319 12.80 34.60 22.56
CA GLN A 319 12.09 34.10 23.74
C GLN A 319 10.57 34.37 23.67
N SER A 320 10.17 35.52 23.09
CA SER A 320 8.73 35.81 22.95
C SER A 320 7.98 34.90 22.02
N PHE A 321 8.67 34.23 21.11
CA PHE A 321 8.06 33.27 20.19
C PHE A 321 7.94 31.84 20.72
N LYS A 322 8.55 31.51 21.84
CA LYS A 322 8.44 30.17 22.44
C LYS A 322 6.99 29.89 22.82
N ARG A 323 6.48 28.72 22.40
CA ARG A 323 5.07 28.30 22.61
C ARG A 323 4.04 29.30 22.09
N THR A 324 4.40 30.05 21.04
CA THR A 324 3.52 31.03 20.44
C THR A 324 2.80 30.45 19.24
N ARG A 325 1.50 30.70 19.15
CA ARG A 325 0.70 30.39 17.97
C ARG A 325 0.85 31.48 16.93
N ILE A 326 1.09 31.07 15.70
CA ILE A 326 1.15 31.94 14.53
C ILE A 326 0.03 31.56 13.57
N THR A 327 -0.56 32.54 12.91
CA THR A 327 -1.51 32.31 11.82
C THR A 327 -0.81 32.43 10.50
N GLN A 328 -0.87 31.39 9.69
CA GLN A 328 -0.27 31.34 8.36
C GLN A 328 -1.32 31.09 7.29
N GLN A 329 -1.49 31.98 6.36
CA GLN A 329 -2.22 31.70 5.13
C GLN A 329 -1.35 30.85 4.20
N THR A 330 -1.99 30.13 3.28
CA THR A 330 -1.26 29.36 2.28
C THR A 330 -0.25 30.28 1.57
N PRO A 331 1.08 29.97 1.61
CA PRO A 331 2.11 30.84 1.03
C PRO A 331 1.90 31.10 -0.45
N VAL A 332 2.23 32.33 -0.88
CA VAL A 332 2.12 32.72 -2.30
C VAL A 332 2.87 31.76 -3.21
N ARG A 333 4.07 31.28 -2.80
CA ARG A 333 4.89 30.33 -3.58
C ARG A 333 4.23 28.98 -3.86
N VAL A 334 3.21 28.59 -3.09
CA VAL A 334 2.51 27.29 -3.23
C VAL A 334 1.02 27.44 -3.51
N SER A 335 0.49 28.66 -3.61
CA SER A 335 -0.93 28.98 -3.84
C SER A 335 -1.49 28.36 -5.13
N HIS A 336 -0.63 28.19 -6.15
CA HIS A 336 -1.01 27.57 -7.42
C HIS A 336 -1.38 26.07 -7.33
N ARG A 337 -1.12 25.42 -6.20
CA ARG A 337 -1.34 23.96 -5.99
C ARG A 337 -2.03 23.60 -4.68
N ARG A 338 -2.39 24.59 -3.86
CA ARG A 338 -3.05 24.40 -2.56
C ARG A 338 -4.17 25.41 -2.39
N ALA A 339 -5.25 24.99 -1.73
CA ALA A 339 -6.33 25.91 -1.34
C ALA A 339 -5.78 27.01 -0.42
N ASP A 340 -6.22 28.25 -0.63
CA ASP A 340 -5.83 29.39 0.20
C ASP A 340 -6.61 29.34 1.52
N LEU A 341 -5.96 28.82 2.56
CA LEU A 341 -6.53 28.62 3.89
C LEU A 341 -5.60 29.21 4.94
N ALA A 342 -6.19 29.88 5.94
CA ALA A 342 -5.47 30.27 7.14
C ALA A 342 -5.36 29.05 8.07
N ARG A 343 -4.16 28.82 8.63
CA ARG A 343 -3.85 27.76 9.57
C ARG A 343 -3.11 28.30 10.76
N GLU A 344 -3.54 27.90 11.95
CA GLU A 344 -2.76 28.16 13.15
C GLU A 344 -1.69 27.08 13.31
N ARG A 345 -0.49 27.49 13.70
CA ARG A 345 0.66 26.64 13.99
C ARG A 345 1.42 27.14 15.19
N GLU A 346 1.94 26.21 15.97
CA GLU A 346 2.74 26.55 17.16
C GLU A 346 4.24 26.56 16.84
N ILE A 347 4.90 27.60 17.29
CA ILE A 347 6.35 27.63 17.44
C ILE A 347 6.65 27.03 18.81
N VAL A 348 7.04 25.77 18.83
CA VAL A 348 7.19 25.00 20.08
C VAL A 348 8.39 25.49 20.88
N ASP A 349 9.54 25.67 20.21
CA ASP A 349 10.77 26.19 20.81
C ASP A 349 11.65 26.80 19.73
N LEU A 350 12.44 27.78 20.09
CA LEU A 350 13.51 28.28 19.24
C LEU A 350 14.60 28.95 20.08
N HIS A 351 15.81 28.89 19.57
CA HIS A 351 16.97 29.54 20.20
C HIS A 351 18.01 29.95 19.14
N LEU A 352 18.83 30.90 19.51
CA LEU A 352 19.98 31.34 18.73
C LEU A 352 21.11 30.28 18.85
N GLU A 353 21.63 29.83 17.71
CA GLU A 353 22.80 28.92 17.67
C GLU A 353 24.09 29.71 17.39
N GLU A 354 24.04 30.67 16.47
CA GLU A 354 25.19 31.44 16.05
C GLU A 354 24.74 32.84 15.56
N ILE A 355 25.55 33.85 15.78
CA ILE A 355 25.37 35.20 15.24
C ILE A 355 26.61 35.60 14.43
N GLY A 356 26.39 36.12 13.23
CA GLY A 356 27.40 36.61 12.31
C GLY A 356 27.08 38.03 11.81
N GLU A 357 27.97 38.60 11.01
CA GLU A 357 27.75 39.89 10.40
C GLU A 357 26.60 39.85 9.39
N GLY A 358 25.49 40.55 9.70
CA GLY A 358 24.27 40.56 8.86
C GLY A 358 23.51 39.26 8.75
N SER A 359 23.82 38.27 9.62
CA SER A 359 23.14 36.98 9.63
C SER A 359 23.14 36.31 11.00
N PHE A 360 22.20 35.41 11.24
CA PHE A 360 22.19 34.55 12.41
C PHE A 360 21.62 33.16 12.08
N THR A 361 21.98 32.19 12.89
CA THR A 361 21.49 30.80 12.78
C THR A 361 20.55 30.49 13.94
N LEU A 362 19.36 30.00 13.61
CA LEU A 362 18.35 29.55 14.57
C LEU A 362 18.21 28.02 14.55
N VAL A 363 18.01 27.45 15.72
CA VAL A 363 17.37 26.14 15.85
C VAL A 363 15.91 26.36 16.24
N LEU A 364 14.99 25.86 15.40
CA LEU A 364 13.56 26.13 15.48
C LEU A 364 12.77 24.82 15.48
N ARG A 365 12.01 24.55 16.55
CA ARG A 365 11.06 23.43 16.62
C ARG A 365 9.63 23.91 16.44
N THR A 366 8.91 23.30 15.50
CA THR A 366 7.56 23.71 15.16
C THR A 366 6.61 22.53 15.06
N GLU A 367 5.32 22.84 15.23
CA GLU A 367 4.24 21.94 14.84
C GLU A 367 4.31 21.59 13.35
N ALA A 368 3.84 20.37 13.02
CA ALA A 368 3.80 19.87 11.64
C ALA A 368 3.03 20.81 10.70
N GLY A 369 3.57 21.03 9.51
CA GLY A 369 2.94 21.85 8.48
C GLY A 369 3.16 23.35 8.64
N THR A 370 4.03 23.79 9.56
CA THR A 370 4.50 25.16 9.66
C THR A 370 5.36 25.53 8.46
N TYR A 371 5.12 26.69 7.87
CA TYR A 371 5.90 27.25 6.79
C TYR A 371 7.02 28.13 7.39
N VAL A 372 8.18 27.53 7.57
CA VAL A 372 9.31 28.17 8.29
C VAL A 372 9.83 29.41 7.57
N LYS A 373 9.94 29.39 6.24
CA LYS A 373 10.39 30.56 5.47
C LYS A 373 9.45 31.74 5.67
N GLU A 374 8.16 31.49 5.63
CA GLU A 374 7.11 32.50 5.82
C GLU A 374 7.05 33.00 7.27
N PHE A 375 7.38 32.19 8.26
CA PHE A 375 7.56 32.64 9.63
C PHE A 375 8.72 33.66 9.73
N VAL A 376 9.79 33.47 9.00
CA VAL A 376 10.93 34.37 9.00
C VAL A 376 10.61 35.74 8.32
N HIS A 377 10.08 35.71 7.08
CA HIS A 377 9.90 36.92 6.30
C HIS A 377 8.48 37.52 6.28
N GLY A 378 7.50 36.83 6.87
CA GLY A 378 6.12 37.30 7.02
C GLY A 378 5.22 37.16 5.78
N ASP A 379 5.73 36.79 4.61
CA ASP A 379 4.97 36.58 3.35
C ASP A 379 3.98 37.76 3.05
N ASN A 380 4.46 39.02 3.13
CA ASN A 380 3.64 40.22 2.95
C ASN A 380 2.42 40.29 3.91
N GLY A 381 2.63 39.89 5.16
CA GLY A 381 1.59 39.92 6.20
C GLY A 381 0.64 38.71 6.18
N ARG A 382 0.90 37.68 5.36
CA ARG A 382 0.16 36.42 5.33
C ARG A 382 0.55 35.47 6.49
N THR A 383 1.67 35.75 7.17
CA THR A 383 2.08 35.04 8.41
C THR A 383 2.20 36.06 9.53
N ARG A 384 1.46 35.85 10.63
CA ARG A 384 1.47 36.74 11.81
C ARG A 384 1.32 35.92 13.11
N PRO A 385 2.08 36.32 14.17
CA PRO A 385 3.28 37.17 14.11
C PRO A 385 4.43 36.52 13.33
N ASN A 386 5.42 37.31 12.90
CA ASN A 386 6.60 36.86 12.17
C ASN A 386 7.87 37.52 12.67
N LEU A 387 9.02 36.93 12.31
CA LEU A 387 10.31 37.33 12.83
C LEU A 387 10.75 38.73 12.32
N SER A 388 10.51 39.03 11.03
CA SER A 388 10.86 40.34 10.43
C SER A 388 10.15 41.50 11.14
N GLU A 389 8.84 41.39 11.37
CA GLU A 389 8.07 42.40 12.09
C GLU A 389 8.53 42.57 13.53
N ALA A 390 8.78 41.47 14.24
CA ALA A 390 9.20 41.50 15.63
C ALA A 390 10.61 42.13 15.82
N LEU A 391 11.52 41.87 14.89
CA LEU A 391 12.86 42.47 14.89
C LEU A 391 12.85 43.93 14.38
N GLY A 392 11.84 44.33 13.63
CA GLY A 392 11.79 45.63 12.93
C GLY A 392 12.81 45.72 11.81
N ALA A 393 13.22 44.60 11.22
CA ALA A 393 14.18 44.55 10.12
C ALA A 393 13.81 43.39 9.17
N PRO A 394 13.86 43.60 7.85
CA PRO A 394 13.58 42.51 6.89
C PRO A 394 14.54 41.35 7.07
N CYS A 395 13.98 40.15 7.17
CA CYS A 395 14.71 38.90 7.32
C CYS A 395 14.40 37.95 6.17
N GLU A 396 15.41 37.25 5.68
CA GLU A 396 15.31 36.28 4.62
C GLU A 396 15.99 34.95 5.00
N VAL A 397 15.41 33.82 4.61
CA VAL A 397 16.00 32.51 4.84
C VAL A 397 17.07 32.25 3.77
N ARG A 398 18.34 32.23 4.18
CA ARG A 398 19.48 31.87 3.33
C ARG A 398 19.57 30.38 3.12
N SER A 399 19.38 29.60 4.19
CA SER A 399 19.32 28.13 4.11
C SER A 399 18.41 27.54 5.18
N LEU A 400 17.81 26.41 4.87
CA LEU A 400 16.90 25.68 5.75
C LEU A 400 17.28 24.20 5.71
N ASP A 401 17.51 23.59 6.87
CA ASP A 401 17.76 22.18 7.03
C ASP A 401 16.82 21.60 8.08
N VAL A 402 16.19 20.48 7.79
CA VAL A 402 15.46 19.70 8.78
C VAL A 402 16.48 18.86 9.51
N ILE A 403 16.64 19.07 10.81
CA ILE A 403 17.65 18.37 11.63
C ILE A 403 17.05 17.29 12.52
N GLU A 404 15.72 17.25 12.67
CA GLU A 404 15.03 16.21 13.43
C GLU A 404 13.56 16.13 13.01
N VAL A 405 13.04 14.91 12.94
CA VAL A 405 11.62 14.58 12.88
C VAL A 405 11.27 13.90 14.20
N ASN A 406 10.46 14.59 15.04
CA ASN A 406 10.09 14.12 16.37
C ASN A 406 8.89 13.18 16.27
N ASP A 407 9.10 12.00 15.74
CA ASP A 407 8.15 10.91 15.68
C ASP A 407 8.40 9.94 16.86
N ASP A 408 7.37 9.51 17.55
CA ASP A 408 7.46 8.64 18.74
C ASP A 408 7.99 7.22 18.43
N THR A 409 8.45 6.98 17.20
CA THR A 409 8.97 5.68 16.74
C THR A 409 10.45 5.43 17.05
N SER A 410 11.10 6.32 17.80
CA SER A 410 12.53 6.19 18.18
C SER A 410 12.78 5.42 19.49
N GLU A 411 11.74 4.81 20.08
CA GLU A 411 11.81 4.05 21.35
C GLU A 411 11.24 2.62 21.21
N GLU A 412 11.57 1.88 20.14
CA GLU A 412 11.38 0.42 20.12
C GLU A 412 12.61 -0.29 19.55
#